data_17e737c75d24a7922e67f2b4d6075886
#
_entry.id   17e737c75d24a7922e67f2b4d6075886
#
_cell.length_a   1.000
_cell.length_b   1.000
_cell.length_c   1.000
_cell.angle_alpha   90.00
_cell.angle_beta   90.00
_cell.angle_gamma   90.00
#
_symmetry.space_group_name_H-M   'P 1'
#
loop_
_entity.id
_entity.type
_entity.pdbx_description
1 polymer ?
#
loop_
_entity_poly.entity_id
_entity_poly.type
_entity_poly.pdbx_seq_one_letter_code
_entity_poly.pdbx_strand_id
1 'polypeptide(L)'
;MGGSLAMAIKKLPMIKSIVGFDHNKAHEEEALRLNLVDKIVDFDEVKRADIIILAIPVDGIIACIKELEGISAETTVIDLGSTKEKIVASIPSVLRKNVVAAHPMTGTEKFGPSAALDDLYRDKVVVLCDLEGSGQHQQETAVRLFSQIHMKLVYMKAHEHDLHVAFISHMPHLISYSLANAVLKHEEHENILNLAAGGFRSMSRLAKSSPNMWGDIFRQNKTHLLDSLSYFENELEKMKKLIQNEDWEALDEKMKDANSLHDILK
;
A
#
# COMPACT_ATOMS: atom_id res chain seq x y z
N MET A 1 8.03 4.12 -2.37
CA MET A 1 8.10 2.65 -2.58
C MET A 1 9.22 2.29 -3.58
N GLY A 2 9.13 2.69 -4.85
CA GLY A 2 10.11 2.29 -5.88
C GLY A 2 11.58 2.59 -5.53
N GLY A 3 11.88 3.81 -5.07
CA GLY A 3 13.25 4.16 -4.66
C GLY A 3 13.79 3.32 -3.50
N SER A 4 12.93 3.03 -2.49
CA SER A 4 13.32 2.15 -1.38
C SER A 4 13.56 0.70 -1.85
N LEU A 5 12.74 0.21 -2.81
CA LEU A 5 12.97 -1.11 -3.39
C LEU A 5 14.29 -1.15 -4.18
N ALA A 6 14.55 -0.11 -4.97
CA ALA A 6 15.81 0.02 -5.70
C ALA A 6 17.04 -0.06 -4.75
N MET A 7 17.00 0.66 -3.62
CA MET A 7 18.07 0.58 -2.60
C MET A 7 18.23 -0.85 -2.05
N ALA A 8 17.13 -1.52 -1.75
CA ALA A 8 17.15 -2.87 -1.18
C ALA A 8 17.70 -3.90 -2.17
N ILE A 9 17.22 -3.86 -3.43
CA ILE A 9 17.60 -4.86 -4.44
C ILE A 9 18.97 -4.60 -5.08
N LYS A 10 19.46 -3.36 -5.12
CA LYS A 10 20.75 -3.00 -5.71
C LYS A 10 21.92 -3.77 -5.11
N LYS A 11 21.76 -4.26 -3.88
CA LYS A 11 22.76 -5.05 -3.15
C LYS A 11 22.74 -6.54 -3.52
N LEU A 12 21.75 -6.99 -4.27
CA LEU A 12 21.57 -8.41 -4.60
C LEU A 12 22.43 -8.83 -5.79
N PRO A 13 23.14 -9.96 -5.71
CA PRO A 13 24.02 -10.42 -6.80
C PRO A 13 23.31 -10.69 -8.12
N MET A 14 21.99 -10.93 -8.08
CA MET A 14 21.18 -11.16 -9.28
C MET A 14 20.88 -9.86 -10.05
N ILE A 15 21.02 -8.69 -9.44
CA ILE A 15 20.74 -7.40 -10.05
C ILE A 15 22.02 -6.82 -10.64
N LYS A 16 22.07 -6.68 -11.95
CA LYS A 16 23.21 -6.13 -12.67
C LYS A 16 23.15 -4.61 -12.79
N SER A 17 21.96 -4.09 -13.05
CA SER A 17 21.69 -2.67 -13.18
C SER A 17 20.22 -2.36 -12.88
N ILE A 18 19.94 -1.14 -12.44
CA ILE A 18 18.59 -0.63 -12.20
C ILE A 18 18.40 0.59 -13.09
N VAL A 19 17.44 0.53 -13.98
CA VAL A 19 17.01 1.69 -14.78
C VAL A 19 15.73 2.27 -14.22
N GLY A 20 15.51 3.56 -14.40
CA GLY A 20 14.35 4.28 -13.92
C GLY A 20 13.60 5.00 -15.02
N PHE A 21 12.29 5.11 -14.84
CA PHE A 21 11.40 5.94 -15.64
C PHE A 21 10.35 6.56 -14.71
N ASP A 22 10.09 7.86 -14.85
CA ASP A 22 9.02 8.57 -14.17
C ASP A 22 8.46 9.65 -15.09
N HIS A 23 7.16 9.93 -15.05
CA HIS A 23 6.56 11.04 -15.80
C HIS A 23 7.05 12.40 -15.32
N ASN A 24 7.49 12.50 -14.07
CA ASN A 24 8.02 13.72 -13.47
C ASN A 24 9.55 13.76 -13.63
N LYS A 25 10.03 14.63 -14.51
CA LYS A 25 11.46 14.81 -14.78
C LYS A 25 12.28 15.16 -13.54
N ALA A 26 11.71 15.94 -12.60
CA ALA A 26 12.39 16.23 -11.35
C ALA A 26 12.61 14.97 -10.47
N HIS A 27 11.68 14.01 -10.54
CA HIS A 27 11.85 12.71 -9.88
C HIS A 27 12.94 11.88 -10.53
N GLU A 28 13.05 11.90 -11.86
CA GLU A 28 14.12 11.20 -12.59
C GLU A 28 15.50 11.75 -12.21
N GLU A 29 15.67 13.07 -12.24
CA GLU A 29 16.91 13.75 -11.87
C GLU A 29 17.30 13.45 -10.41
N GLU A 30 16.32 13.49 -9.52
CA GLU A 30 16.56 13.21 -8.11
C GLU A 30 16.89 11.74 -7.85
N ALA A 31 16.23 10.81 -8.55
CA ALA A 31 16.54 9.38 -8.45
C ALA A 31 17.99 9.07 -8.86
N LEU A 32 18.48 9.72 -9.92
CA LEU A 32 19.89 9.64 -10.32
C LEU A 32 20.81 10.26 -9.25
N ARG A 33 20.51 11.47 -8.80
CA ARG A 33 21.31 12.17 -7.78
C ARG A 33 21.47 11.39 -6.49
N LEU A 34 20.38 10.69 -6.08
CA LEU A 34 20.35 9.83 -4.90
C LEU A 34 20.89 8.42 -5.16
N ASN A 35 21.36 8.16 -6.39
CA ASN A 35 21.90 6.84 -6.78
C ASN A 35 20.90 5.69 -6.56
N LEU A 36 19.60 5.96 -6.70
CA LEU A 36 18.56 4.94 -6.62
C LEU A 36 18.52 4.09 -7.89
N VAL A 37 18.81 4.72 -9.03
CA VAL A 37 18.92 4.06 -10.33
C VAL A 37 20.28 4.37 -10.97
N ASP A 38 20.72 3.52 -11.86
CA ASP A 38 22.01 3.68 -12.56
C ASP A 38 21.84 4.56 -13.82
N LYS A 39 20.62 4.59 -14.38
CA LYS A 39 20.30 5.31 -15.61
C LYS A 39 18.81 5.62 -15.67
N ILE A 40 18.44 6.78 -16.23
CA ILE A 40 17.07 7.06 -16.67
C ILE A 40 16.94 6.65 -18.14
N VAL A 41 15.83 6.02 -18.48
CA VAL A 41 15.55 5.48 -19.80
C VAL A 41 14.14 5.87 -20.24
N ASP A 42 13.83 5.71 -21.51
CA ASP A 42 12.46 5.82 -22.02
C ASP A 42 11.64 4.55 -21.72
N PHE A 43 10.34 4.62 -21.95
CA PHE A 43 9.43 3.51 -21.65
C PHE A 43 9.67 2.29 -22.55
N ASP A 44 10.14 2.49 -23.78
CA ASP A 44 10.46 1.38 -24.70
C ASP A 44 11.72 0.61 -24.23
N GLU A 45 12.67 1.30 -23.59
CA GLU A 45 13.81 0.64 -22.96
C GLU A 45 13.39 -0.11 -21.68
N VAL A 46 12.43 0.42 -20.88
CA VAL A 46 11.84 -0.29 -19.73
C VAL A 46 11.24 -1.63 -20.16
N LYS A 47 10.56 -1.69 -21.30
CA LYS A 47 9.96 -2.94 -21.84
C LYS A 47 10.98 -4.06 -22.10
N ARG A 48 12.27 -3.73 -22.20
CA ARG A 48 13.36 -4.70 -22.44
C ARG A 48 14.00 -5.21 -21.15
N ALA A 49 13.56 -4.74 -20.00
CA ALA A 49 14.11 -5.18 -18.71
C ALA A 49 13.67 -6.61 -18.38
N ASP A 50 14.52 -7.36 -17.68
CA ASP A 50 14.19 -8.70 -17.19
C ASP A 50 13.11 -8.63 -16.09
N ILE A 51 13.16 -7.59 -15.26
CA ILE A 51 12.19 -7.34 -14.17
C ILE A 51 11.70 -5.90 -14.27
N ILE A 52 10.39 -5.71 -14.36
CA ILE A 52 9.72 -4.41 -14.36
C ILE A 52 8.96 -4.26 -13.05
N ILE A 53 9.26 -3.20 -12.29
CA ILE A 53 8.58 -2.89 -11.03
C ILE A 53 7.64 -1.70 -11.23
N LEU A 54 6.35 -1.89 -11.01
CA LEU A 54 5.34 -0.83 -11.08
C LEU A 54 5.08 -0.27 -9.67
N ALA A 55 5.76 0.82 -9.34
CA ALA A 55 5.68 1.49 -8.03
C ALA A 55 5.03 2.88 -8.15
N ILE A 56 3.91 2.95 -8.84
CA ILE A 56 3.12 4.14 -9.17
C ILE A 56 1.70 4.01 -8.60
N PRO A 57 0.86 5.06 -8.58
CA PRO A 57 -0.53 4.96 -8.14
C PRO A 57 -1.32 3.88 -8.89
N VAL A 58 -2.34 3.31 -8.24
CA VAL A 58 -3.05 2.11 -8.73
C VAL A 58 -3.65 2.32 -10.11
N ASP A 59 -4.27 3.47 -10.38
CA ASP A 59 -4.82 3.80 -11.71
C ASP A 59 -3.72 3.83 -12.77
N GLY A 60 -2.54 4.33 -12.42
CA GLY A 60 -1.35 4.30 -13.27
C GLY A 60 -0.85 2.89 -13.55
N ILE A 61 -0.88 2.00 -12.55
CA ILE A 61 -0.51 0.58 -12.72
C ILE A 61 -1.42 -0.09 -13.75
N ILE A 62 -2.74 0.09 -13.62
CA ILE A 62 -3.72 -0.49 -14.54
C ILE A 62 -3.52 0.01 -15.98
N ALA A 63 -3.24 1.29 -16.14
CA ALA A 63 -2.93 1.85 -17.46
C ALA A 63 -1.60 1.31 -18.01
N CYS A 64 -0.54 1.34 -17.20
CA CYS A 64 0.80 0.93 -17.60
C CYS A 64 0.87 -0.56 -18.01
N ILE A 65 0.20 -1.46 -17.29
CA ILE A 65 0.20 -2.89 -17.64
C ILE A 65 -0.28 -3.10 -19.08
N LYS A 66 -1.29 -2.36 -19.53
CA LYS A 66 -1.81 -2.48 -20.91
C LYS A 66 -0.80 -2.04 -21.97
N GLU A 67 0.07 -1.09 -21.62
CA GLU A 67 1.11 -0.60 -22.54
C GLU A 67 2.33 -1.54 -22.62
N LEU A 68 2.40 -2.55 -21.73
CA LEU A 68 3.46 -3.55 -21.72
C LEU A 68 3.23 -4.71 -22.71
N GLU A 69 2.19 -4.67 -23.55
CA GLU A 69 2.02 -5.70 -24.57
C GLU A 69 3.26 -5.79 -25.48
N GLY A 70 3.64 -7.04 -25.80
CA GLY A 70 4.80 -7.33 -26.64
C GLY A 70 6.13 -7.49 -25.89
N ILE A 71 6.15 -7.41 -24.56
CA ILE A 71 7.36 -7.75 -23.77
C ILE A 71 7.70 -9.24 -23.91
N SER A 72 8.93 -9.59 -23.57
CA SER A 72 9.38 -10.99 -23.59
C SER A 72 8.55 -11.87 -22.64
N ALA A 73 8.31 -13.11 -23.00
CA ALA A 73 7.66 -14.08 -22.11
C ALA A 73 8.45 -14.36 -20.82
N GLU A 74 9.76 -14.07 -20.83
CA GLU A 74 10.63 -14.22 -19.67
C GLU A 74 10.63 -12.98 -18.76
N THR A 75 10.11 -11.83 -19.23
CA THR A 75 10.02 -10.62 -18.40
C THR A 75 9.07 -10.84 -17.23
N THR A 76 9.50 -10.47 -16.01
CA THR A 76 8.66 -10.47 -14.82
C THR A 76 8.20 -9.05 -14.50
N VAL A 77 6.90 -8.82 -14.50
CA VAL A 77 6.29 -7.54 -14.10
C VAL A 77 5.75 -7.69 -12.68
N ILE A 78 6.20 -6.86 -11.75
CA ILE A 78 5.73 -6.87 -10.36
C ILE A 78 5.05 -5.54 -10.06
N ASP A 79 3.76 -5.56 -9.78
CA ASP A 79 3.06 -4.39 -9.26
C ASP A 79 3.19 -4.29 -7.74
N LEU A 80 3.29 -3.06 -7.21
CA LEU A 80 3.37 -2.78 -5.78
C LEU A 80 2.15 -1.98 -5.28
N GLY A 81 1.05 -2.03 -5.99
CA GLY A 81 -0.16 -1.29 -5.67
C GLY A 81 -0.80 -1.71 -4.34
N SER A 82 -1.57 -0.80 -3.75
CA SER A 82 -2.22 -1.02 -2.45
C SER A 82 -3.53 -1.80 -2.54
N THR A 83 -4.09 -2.00 -3.73
CA THR A 83 -5.27 -2.83 -4.01
C THR A 83 -4.92 -3.86 -5.07
N LYS A 84 -5.58 -5.01 -5.07
CA LYS A 84 -5.21 -6.13 -5.94
C LYS A 84 -6.31 -6.57 -6.91
N GLU A 85 -7.57 -6.61 -6.46
CA GLU A 85 -8.66 -7.21 -7.24
C GLU A 85 -8.81 -6.57 -8.61
N LYS A 86 -8.91 -5.25 -8.69
CA LYS A 86 -9.04 -4.54 -9.97
C LYS A 86 -7.77 -4.58 -10.81
N ILE A 87 -6.59 -4.55 -10.18
CA ILE A 87 -5.32 -4.70 -10.91
C ILE A 87 -5.30 -6.05 -11.60
N VAL A 88 -5.52 -7.16 -10.86
CA VAL A 88 -5.52 -8.51 -11.41
C VAL A 88 -6.57 -8.68 -12.50
N ALA A 89 -7.79 -8.18 -12.27
CA ALA A 89 -8.87 -8.24 -13.26
C ALA A 89 -8.58 -7.42 -14.54
N SER A 90 -7.69 -6.44 -14.46
CA SER A 90 -7.33 -5.55 -15.59
C SER A 90 -6.14 -6.06 -16.40
N ILE A 91 -5.46 -7.13 -15.98
CA ILE A 91 -4.31 -7.68 -16.70
C ILE A 91 -4.79 -8.30 -18.01
N PRO A 92 -4.28 -7.86 -19.17
CA PRO A 92 -4.56 -8.52 -20.44
C PRO A 92 -4.17 -10.02 -20.39
N SER A 93 -4.97 -10.89 -20.97
CA SER A 93 -4.74 -12.35 -20.93
C SER A 93 -3.36 -12.73 -21.46
N VAL A 94 -2.86 -12.01 -22.47
CA VAL A 94 -1.53 -12.21 -23.06
C VAL A 94 -0.39 -11.90 -22.08
N LEU A 95 -0.61 -11.04 -21.10
CA LEU A 95 0.37 -10.65 -20.08
C LEU A 95 0.17 -11.34 -18.73
N ARG A 96 -0.90 -12.13 -18.58
CA ARG A 96 -1.25 -12.72 -17.27
C ARG A 96 -0.09 -13.51 -16.66
N LYS A 97 0.67 -14.22 -17.49
CA LYS A 97 1.84 -15.00 -17.03
C LYS A 97 3.04 -14.13 -16.65
N ASN A 98 3.17 -12.95 -17.23
CA ASN A 98 4.27 -12.04 -16.93
C ASN A 98 4.07 -11.30 -15.59
N VAL A 99 2.81 -11.09 -15.16
CA VAL A 99 2.49 -10.19 -14.04
C VAL A 99 2.34 -10.94 -12.73
N VAL A 100 3.06 -10.49 -11.71
CA VAL A 100 2.93 -10.89 -10.31
C VAL A 100 2.32 -9.71 -9.54
N ALA A 101 1.14 -9.94 -8.99
CA ALA A 101 0.44 -8.95 -8.18
C ALA A 101 0.95 -8.99 -6.73
N ALA A 102 1.69 -7.98 -6.31
CA ALA A 102 2.29 -7.89 -5.00
C ALA A 102 1.81 -6.65 -4.23
N HIS A 103 1.70 -6.76 -2.91
CA HIS A 103 1.49 -5.61 -2.03
C HIS A 103 2.42 -5.70 -0.83
N PRO A 104 3.51 -4.95 -0.81
CA PRO A 104 4.32 -4.79 0.39
C PRO A 104 3.53 -4.03 1.46
N MET A 105 3.26 -4.67 2.61
CA MET A 105 2.52 -4.10 3.74
C MET A 105 3.39 -3.12 4.52
N THR A 106 3.89 -2.13 3.82
CA THR A 106 4.73 -1.05 4.37
C THR A 106 4.63 0.20 3.49
N GLY A 107 4.95 1.33 4.06
CA GLY A 107 4.95 2.61 3.37
C GLY A 107 5.18 3.76 4.34
N THR A 108 5.32 4.95 3.80
CA THR A 108 5.35 6.20 4.57
C THR A 108 4.36 7.18 3.95
N GLU A 109 4.00 8.20 4.71
CA GLU A 109 3.17 9.31 4.22
C GLU A 109 3.90 10.22 3.21
N LYS A 110 5.20 10.02 3.03
CA LYS A 110 6.05 10.79 2.10
C LYS A 110 6.07 10.14 0.72
N PHE A 111 6.30 10.93 -0.31
CA PHE A 111 6.40 10.47 -1.70
C PHE A 111 7.60 11.10 -2.42
N GLY A 112 7.89 10.60 -3.62
CA GLY A 112 9.05 11.02 -4.40
C GLY A 112 10.33 10.28 -4.02
N PRO A 113 11.42 10.48 -4.80
CA PRO A 113 12.69 9.78 -4.59
C PRO A 113 13.35 10.08 -3.25
N SER A 114 13.28 11.33 -2.76
CA SER A 114 13.83 11.74 -1.45
C SER A 114 13.17 11.07 -0.25
N ALA A 115 12.00 10.45 -0.43
CA ALA A 115 11.34 9.67 0.60
C ALA A 115 11.84 8.21 0.69
N ALA A 116 12.82 7.81 -0.13
CA ALA A 116 13.35 6.45 -0.12
C ALA A 116 14.08 6.13 1.19
N LEU A 117 13.81 4.93 1.72
CA LEU A 117 14.42 4.40 2.95
C LEU A 117 15.06 3.04 2.66
N ASP A 118 16.28 2.83 3.13
CA ASP A 118 17.06 1.60 2.85
C ASP A 118 16.47 0.34 3.51
N ASP A 119 15.83 0.48 4.66
CA ASP A 119 15.29 -0.61 5.46
C ASP A 119 13.76 -0.74 5.40
N LEU A 120 13.10 -0.04 4.49
CA LEU A 120 11.64 0.02 4.40
C LEU A 120 10.97 -1.36 4.32
N TYR A 121 11.63 -2.32 3.67
CA TYR A 121 11.08 -3.65 3.36
C TYR A 121 11.50 -4.74 4.34
N ARG A 122 12.62 -4.56 5.05
CA ARG A 122 13.18 -5.59 5.94
C ARG A 122 12.17 -6.00 7.02
N ASP A 123 11.97 -7.30 7.15
CA ASP A 123 11.05 -7.94 8.12
C ASP A 123 9.57 -7.56 7.95
N LYS A 124 9.21 -6.84 6.87
CA LYS A 124 7.83 -6.53 6.53
C LYS A 124 7.19 -7.66 5.73
N VAL A 125 5.86 -7.68 5.74
CA VAL A 125 5.08 -8.61 4.92
C VAL A 125 4.98 -8.10 3.49
N VAL A 126 5.07 -8.99 2.52
CA VAL A 126 4.57 -8.78 1.16
C VAL A 126 3.49 -9.82 0.86
N VAL A 127 2.34 -9.36 0.40
CA VAL A 127 1.27 -10.24 -0.04
C VAL A 127 1.41 -10.45 -1.55
N LEU A 128 1.46 -11.72 -1.97
CA LEU A 128 1.44 -12.13 -3.37
C LEU A 128 0.06 -12.67 -3.69
N CYS A 129 -0.66 -11.98 -4.59
CA CYS A 129 -2.05 -12.29 -4.87
C CYS A 129 -2.21 -13.06 -6.18
N ASP A 130 -3.10 -14.09 -6.18
CA ASP A 130 -3.40 -14.95 -7.33
C ASP A 130 -2.13 -15.39 -8.08
N LEU A 131 -1.11 -15.77 -7.31
CA LEU A 131 0.23 -16.06 -7.83
C LEU A 131 0.21 -17.21 -8.84
N GLU A 132 -0.70 -18.16 -8.69
CA GLU A 132 -0.88 -19.29 -9.61
C GLU A 132 -1.26 -18.88 -11.05
N GLY A 133 -1.74 -17.66 -11.23
CA GLY A 133 -2.00 -17.12 -12.57
C GLY A 133 -0.74 -16.64 -13.29
N SER A 134 0.35 -16.39 -12.57
CA SER A 134 1.65 -15.98 -13.11
C SER A 134 2.42 -17.22 -13.66
N GLY A 135 3.35 -17.01 -14.57
CA GLY A 135 4.23 -18.08 -15.05
C GLY A 135 5.19 -18.54 -13.95
N GLN A 136 5.66 -19.79 -14.05
CA GLN A 136 6.55 -20.37 -13.04
C GLN A 136 7.82 -19.51 -12.85
N HIS A 137 8.47 -19.09 -13.94
CA HIS A 137 9.65 -18.23 -13.89
C HIS A 137 9.37 -16.92 -13.15
N GLN A 138 8.22 -16.28 -13.40
CA GLN A 138 7.82 -15.04 -12.77
C GLN A 138 7.52 -15.21 -11.28
N GLN A 139 6.87 -16.32 -10.92
CA GLN A 139 6.64 -16.67 -9.51
C GLN A 139 7.97 -16.82 -8.77
N GLU A 140 8.89 -17.64 -9.30
CA GLU A 140 10.21 -17.90 -8.70
C GLU A 140 11.03 -16.60 -8.59
N THR A 141 10.99 -15.75 -9.62
CA THR A 141 11.69 -14.47 -9.63
C THR A 141 11.17 -13.54 -8.53
N ALA A 142 9.85 -13.37 -8.40
CA ALA A 142 9.27 -12.51 -7.38
C ALA A 142 9.51 -13.05 -5.97
N VAL A 143 9.31 -14.36 -5.75
CA VAL A 143 9.57 -15.03 -4.47
C VAL A 143 11.02 -14.85 -4.06
N ARG A 144 11.96 -15.07 -4.98
CA ARG A 144 13.40 -14.90 -4.72
C ARG A 144 13.76 -13.45 -4.41
N LEU A 145 13.23 -12.48 -5.18
CA LEU A 145 13.48 -11.06 -4.98
C LEU A 145 13.08 -10.64 -3.56
N PHE A 146 11.82 -10.88 -3.18
CA PHE A 146 11.30 -10.46 -1.88
C PHE A 146 11.94 -11.21 -0.71
N SER A 147 12.24 -12.50 -0.88
CA SER A 147 12.95 -13.28 0.15
C SER A 147 14.37 -12.76 0.39
N GLN A 148 15.11 -12.40 -0.67
CA GLN A 148 16.47 -11.90 -0.56
C GLN A 148 16.56 -10.51 0.10
N ILE A 149 15.51 -9.71 0.08
CA ILE A 149 15.41 -8.46 0.84
C ILE A 149 14.73 -8.64 2.20
N HIS A 150 14.64 -9.89 2.67
CA HIS A 150 14.13 -10.27 3.99
C HIS A 150 12.67 -9.91 4.25
N MET A 151 11.80 -9.97 3.23
CA MET A 151 10.36 -9.83 3.43
C MET A 151 9.72 -11.17 3.82
N LYS A 152 8.65 -11.10 4.60
CA LYS A 152 7.79 -12.24 4.94
C LYS A 152 6.73 -12.40 3.86
N LEU A 153 6.72 -13.53 3.16
CA LEU A 153 5.79 -13.80 2.07
C LEU A 153 4.46 -14.35 2.61
N VAL A 154 3.37 -13.75 2.18
CA VAL A 154 2.00 -14.21 2.43
C VAL A 154 1.31 -14.37 1.09
N TYR A 155 0.52 -15.42 0.94
CA TYR A 155 -0.20 -15.74 -0.30
C TYR A 155 -1.69 -15.72 -0.04
N MET A 156 -2.46 -15.05 -0.90
CA MET A 156 -3.92 -15.05 -0.83
C MET A 156 -4.54 -14.69 -2.18
N LYS A 157 -5.86 -14.77 -2.28
CA LYS A 157 -6.58 -14.27 -3.45
C LYS A 157 -6.64 -12.74 -3.43
N ALA A 158 -6.67 -12.11 -4.61
CA ALA A 158 -6.77 -10.66 -4.73
C ALA A 158 -8.03 -10.10 -4.04
N HIS A 159 -9.17 -10.80 -4.17
CA HIS A 159 -10.40 -10.45 -3.48
C HIS A 159 -10.27 -10.50 -1.95
N GLU A 160 -9.68 -11.58 -1.40
CA GLU A 160 -9.44 -11.72 0.05
C GLU A 160 -8.51 -10.61 0.57
N HIS A 161 -7.45 -10.31 -0.20
CA HIS A 161 -6.55 -9.21 0.11
C HIS A 161 -7.33 -7.90 0.26
N ASP A 162 -8.13 -7.53 -0.76
CA ASP A 162 -8.84 -6.24 -0.76
C ASP A 162 -9.92 -6.17 0.32
N LEU A 163 -10.56 -7.30 0.65
CA LEU A 163 -11.45 -7.42 1.80
C LEU A 163 -10.72 -7.13 3.12
N HIS A 164 -9.59 -7.78 3.36
CA HIS A 164 -8.86 -7.64 4.62
C HIS A 164 -8.22 -6.25 4.78
N VAL A 165 -7.58 -5.71 3.75
CA VAL A 165 -6.98 -4.37 3.83
C VAL A 165 -8.03 -3.27 3.96
N ALA A 166 -9.28 -3.50 3.55
CA ALA A 166 -10.37 -2.58 3.83
C ALA A 166 -10.54 -2.34 5.33
N PHE A 167 -10.51 -3.40 6.15
CA PHE A 167 -10.65 -3.30 7.61
C PHE A 167 -9.40 -2.78 8.31
N ILE A 168 -8.22 -3.28 7.94
CA ILE A 168 -6.98 -3.03 8.72
C ILE A 168 -6.17 -1.83 8.21
N SER A 169 -6.50 -1.27 7.05
CA SER A 169 -5.78 -0.16 6.43
C SER A 169 -6.71 0.95 5.94
N HIS A 170 -7.66 0.65 5.04
CA HIS A 170 -8.41 1.68 4.33
C HIS A 170 -9.42 2.40 5.25
N MET A 171 -10.21 1.65 6.01
CA MET A 171 -11.14 2.19 7.00
C MET A 171 -10.41 3.04 8.07
N PRO A 172 -9.31 2.59 8.69
CA PRO A 172 -8.55 3.43 9.62
C PRO A 172 -8.10 4.78 9.04
N HIS A 173 -7.68 4.82 7.77
CA HIS A 173 -7.34 6.09 7.13
C HIS A 173 -8.55 6.99 6.93
N LEU A 174 -9.67 6.43 6.47
CA LEU A 174 -10.92 7.18 6.30
C LEU A 174 -11.40 7.78 7.63
N ILE A 175 -11.36 6.98 8.71
CA ILE A 175 -11.72 7.43 10.06
C ILE A 175 -10.77 8.55 10.52
N SER A 176 -9.48 8.42 10.27
CA SER A 176 -8.49 9.44 10.62
C SER A 176 -8.76 10.78 9.91
N TYR A 177 -9.08 10.76 8.61
CA TYR A 177 -9.48 11.96 7.87
C TYR A 177 -10.79 12.55 8.43
N SER A 178 -11.77 11.69 8.73
CA SER A 178 -13.05 12.12 9.29
C SER A 178 -12.91 12.74 10.67
N LEU A 179 -12.10 12.14 11.54
CA LEU A 179 -11.76 12.68 12.86
C LEU A 179 -11.09 14.05 12.76
N ALA A 180 -10.08 14.18 11.90
CA ALA A 180 -9.38 15.44 11.68
C ALA A 180 -10.35 16.54 11.19
N ASN A 181 -11.22 16.22 10.23
CA ASN A 181 -12.22 17.15 9.71
C ASN A 181 -13.26 17.54 10.76
N ALA A 182 -13.69 16.60 11.62
CA ALA A 182 -14.64 16.90 12.69
C ALA A 182 -14.04 17.90 13.69
N VAL A 183 -12.80 17.66 14.11
CA VAL A 183 -12.11 18.57 15.05
C VAL A 183 -11.87 19.95 14.42
N LEU A 184 -11.37 20.02 13.18
CA LEU A 184 -11.13 21.29 12.47
C LEU A 184 -12.40 22.14 12.27
N LYS A 185 -13.60 21.54 12.28
CA LYS A 185 -14.86 22.23 12.13
C LYS A 185 -15.45 22.76 13.46
N HIS A 186 -15.03 22.18 14.58
CA HIS A 186 -15.66 22.43 15.89
C HIS A 186 -14.73 23.07 16.91
N GLU A 187 -13.39 22.98 16.69
CA GLU A 187 -12.41 23.52 17.62
C GLU A 187 -11.63 24.67 17.01
N GLU A 188 -11.29 25.66 17.85
CA GLU A 188 -10.39 26.75 17.49
C GLU A 188 -8.95 26.25 17.43
N HIS A 189 -8.15 26.83 16.54
CA HIS A 189 -6.75 26.43 16.35
C HIS A 189 -5.92 26.48 17.65
N GLU A 190 -6.18 27.46 18.50
CA GLU A 190 -5.48 27.61 19.77
C GLU A 190 -5.79 26.45 20.72
N ASN A 191 -7.06 26.04 20.82
CA ASN A 191 -7.47 24.90 21.61
C ASN A 191 -6.83 23.60 21.10
N ILE A 192 -6.80 23.41 19.77
CA ILE A 192 -6.14 22.24 19.16
C ILE A 192 -4.65 22.23 19.52
N LEU A 193 -3.96 23.37 19.43
CA LEU A 193 -2.54 23.47 19.76
C LEU A 193 -2.26 23.15 21.23
N ASN A 194 -3.09 23.66 22.12
CA ASN A 194 -2.87 23.56 23.58
C ASN A 194 -3.31 22.18 24.14
N LEU A 195 -4.36 21.56 23.56
CA LEU A 195 -4.99 20.37 24.14
C LEU A 195 -4.73 19.07 23.37
N ALA A 196 -4.25 19.15 22.12
CA ALA A 196 -3.96 17.95 21.33
C ALA A 196 -2.78 17.17 21.92
N ALA A 197 -3.12 16.18 22.75
CA ALA A 197 -2.16 15.26 23.36
C ALA A 197 -1.93 14.00 22.49
N GLY A 198 -1.17 13.02 23.01
CA GLY A 198 -0.71 11.83 22.30
C GLY A 198 -1.82 11.02 21.63
N GLY A 199 -2.97 10.84 22.29
CA GLY A 199 -4.11 10.09 21.74
C GLY A 199 -4.63 10.69 20.44
N PHE A 200 -4.95 11.99 20.42
CA PHE A 200 -5.42 12.67 19.22
C PHE A 200 -4.35 12.69 18.12
N ARG A 201 -3.08 12.97 18.48
CA ARG A 201 -1.97 12.98 17.52
C ARG A 201 -1.77 11.61 16.87
N SER A 202 -1.91 10.52 17.63
CA SER A 202 -1.81 9.15 17.12
C SER A 202 -2.96 8.82 16.16
N MET A 203 -4.20 9.12 16.53
CA MET A 203 -5.38 8.82 15.72
C MET A 203 -5.47 9.69 14.46
N SER A 204 -5.06 10.96 14.51
CA SER A 204 -5.06 11.86 13.36
C SER A 204 -3.83 11.73 12.46
N ARG A 205 -2.82 10.95 12.84
CA ARG A 205 -1.54 10.81 12.11
C ARG A 205 -1.74 10.35 10.66
N LEU A 206 -2.64 9.42 10.43
CA LEU A 206 -2.90 8.88 9.10
C LEU A 206 -3.50 9.92 8.13
N ALA A 207 -4.17 10.95 8.65
CA ALA A 207 -4.69 12.06 7.86
C ALA A 207 -3.61 12.97 7.24
N LYS A 208 -2.33 12.76 7.57
CA LYS A 208 -1.19 13.42 6.90
C LYS A 208 -0.84 12.79 5.55
N SER A 209 -1.37 11.63 5.24
CA SER A 209 -1.13 10.91 3.99
C SER A 209 -1.67 11.66 2.78
N SER A 210 -1.12 11.38 1.59
CA SER A 210 -1.52 12.03 0.35
C SER A 210 -2.99 11.80 0.00
N PRO A 211 -3.84 12.84 -0.12
CA PRO A 211 -5.24 12.68 -0.50
C PRO A 211 -5.41 12.06 -1.90
N ASN A 212 -4.52 12.36 -2.85
CA ASN A 212 -4.58 11.79 -4.20
C ASN A 212 -4.40 10.28 -4.17
N MET A 213 -3.36 9.80 -3.47
CA MET A 213 -3.09 8.37 -3.33
C MET A 213 -4.27 7.65 -2.63
N TRP A 214 -4.79 8.22 -1.55
CA TRP A 214 -5.90 7.60 -0.81
C TRP A 214 -7.22 7.68 -1.57
N GLY A 215 -7.43 8.74 -2.35
CA GLY A 215 -8.57 8.84 -3.26
C GLY A 215 -8.61 7.70 -4.29
N ASP A 216 -7.45 7.34 -4.85
CA ASP A 216 -7.33 6.20 -5.75
C ASP A 216 -7.64 4.88 -5.03
N ILE A 217 -7.05 4.65 -3.87
CA ILE A 217 -7.28 3.45 -3.06
C ILE A 217 -8.75 3.30 -2.71
N PHE A 218 -9.40 4.36 -2.26
CA PHE A 218 -10.82 4.34 -1.91
C PHE A 218 -11.73 4.05 -3.12
N ARG A 219 -11.41 4.61 -4.30
CA ARG A 219 -12.13 4.30 -5.54
C ARG A 219 -11.94 2.84 -5.95
N GLN A 220 -10.73 2.34 -5.86
CA GLN A 220 -10.41 0.98 -6.27
C GLN A 220 -11.06 -0.07 -5.36
N ASN A 221 -11.09 0.15 -4.06
CA ASN A 221 -11.64 -0.79 -3.07
C ASN A 221 -12.96 -0.29 -2.45
N LYS A 222 -13.79 0.43 -3.23
CA LYS A 222 -15.00 1.10 -2.75
C LYS A 222 -15.96 0.16 -2.03
N THR A 223 -16.23 -1.00 -2.59
CA THR A 223 -17.24 -1.93 -2.04
C THR A 223 -16.82 -2.42 -0.66
N HIS A 224 -15.64 -3.00 -0.53
CA HIS A 224 -15.13 -3.51 0.74
C HIS A 224 -14.92 -2.39 1.77
N LEU A 225 -14.53 -1.19 1.32
CA LEU A 225 -14.40 -0.03 2.21
C LEU A 225 -15.76 0.38 2.80
N LEU A 226 -16.81 0.45 1.99
CA LEU A 226 -18.15 0.78 2.48
C LEU A 226 -18.69 -0.29 3.43
N ASP A 227 -18.44 -1.56 3.13
CA ASP A 227 -18.82 -2.66 4.01
C ASP A 227 -18.07 -2.55 5.36
N SER A 228 -16.76 -2.38 5.35
CA SER A 228 -15.98 -2.22 6.58
C SER A 228 -16.40 -1.00 7.39
N LEU A 229 -16.74 0.11 6.71
CA LEU A 229 -17.25 1.31 7.37
C LEU A 229 -18.59 1.06 8.06
N SER A 230 -19.51 0.31 7.43
CA SER A 230 -20.79 -0.05 8.04
C SER A 230 -20.62 -0.86 9.33
N TYR A 231 -19.66 -1.75 9.40
CA TYR A 231 -19.30 -2.46 10.64
C TYR A 231 -18.78 -1.49 11.73
N PHE A 232 -17.91 -0.56 11.35
CA PHE A 232 -17.41 0.45 12.28
C PHE A 232 -18.54 1.38 12.80
N GLU A 233 -19.40 1.86 11.91
CA GLU A 233 -20.54 2.71 12.28
C GLU A 233 -21.48 1.99 13.25
N ASN A 234 -21.75 0.72 13.04
CA ASN A 234 -22.55 -0.09 13.94
C ASN A 234 -21.93 -0.23 15.34
N GLU A 235 -20.61 -0.45 15.41
CA GLU A 235 -19.92 -0.52 16.70
C GLU A 235 -19.89 0.85 17.39
N LEU A 236 -19.65 1.93 16.66
CA LEU A 236 -19.71 3.29 17.20
C LEU A 236 -21.09 3.64 17.76
N GLU A 237 -22.16 3.26 17.05
CA GLU A 237 -23.54 3.51 17.50
C GLU A 237 -23.88 2.67 18.75
N LYS A 238 -23.37 1.44 18.87
CA LYS A 238 -23.49 0.64 20.11
C LYS A 238 -22.83 1.36 21.29
N MET A 239 -21.58 1.79 21.13
CA MET A 239 -20.85 2.52 22.17
C MET A 239 -21.61 3.80 22.60
N LYS A 240 -22.09 4.56 21.61
CA LYS A 240 -22.88 5.76 21.83
C LYS A 240 -24.15 5.49 22.63
N LYS A 241 -24.89 4.41 22.31
CA LYS A 241 -26.10 4.02 23.07
C LYS A 241 -25.81 3.65 24.51
N LEU A 242 -24.72 2.95 24.78
CA LEU A 242 -24.29 2.63 26.15
C LEU A 242 -24.03 3.92 26.95
N ILE A 243 -23.35 4.89 26.37
CA ILE A 243 -23.13 6.20 27.00
C ILE A 243 -24.44 6.96 27.23
N GLN A 244 -25.35 6.98 26.25
CA GLN A 244 -26.65 7.66 26.35
C GLN A 244 -27.54 7.06 27.44
N ASN A 245 -27.45 5.75 27.64
CA ASN A 245 -28.22 5.03 28.65
C ASN A 245 -27.49 4.95 30.00
N GLU A 246 -26.31 5.54 30.12
CA GLU A 246 -25.46 5.50 31.31
C GLU A 246 -25.12 4.05 31.76
N ASP A 247 -25.06 3.11 30.79
CA ASP A 247 -24.72 1.71 31.04
C ASP A 247 -23.19 1.55 31.05
N TRP A 248 -22.60 1.98 32.16
CA TRP A 248 -21.14 2.03 32.32
C TRP A 248 -20.53 0.64 32.45
N GLU A 249 -21.28 -0.33 33.01
CA GLU A 249 -20.79 -1.71 33.15
C GLU A 249 -20.63 -2.37 31.77
N ALA A 250 -21.64 -2.33 30.94
CA ALA A 250 -21.59 -2.86 29.58
C ALA A 250 -20.58 -2.11 28.70
N LEU A 251 -20.40 -0.79 28.91
CA LEU A 251 -19.37 -0.01 28.24
C LEU A 251 -17.95 -0.48 28.61
N ASP A 252 -17.71 -0.73 29.91
CA ASP A 252 -16.42 -1.21 30.42
C ASP A 252 -16.11 -2.62 29.86
N GLU A 253 -17.07 -3.53 29.81
CA GLU A 253 -16.92 -4.83 29.17
C GLU A 253 -16.52 -4.70 27.68
N LYS A 254 -17.21 -3.86 26.93
CA LYS A 254 -16.88 -3.63 25.52
C LYS A 254 -15.48 -3.08 25.31
N MET A 255 -15.02 -2.20 26.19
CA MET A 255 -13.64 -1.67 26.13
C MET A 255 -12.61 -2.76 26.45
N LYS A 256 -12.92 -3.66 27.40
CA LYS A 256 -12.07 -4.82 27.71
C LYS A 256 -11.97 -5.78 26.53
N ASP A 257 -13.10 -6.04 25.84
CA ASP A 257 -13.11 -6.86 24.63
C ASP A 257 -12.18 -6.29 23.55
N ALA A 258 -12.23 -4.96 23.34
CA ALA A 258 -11.37 -4.27 22.38
C ALA A 258 -9.87 -4.39 22.75
N ASN A 259 -9.51 -4.45 24.05
CA ASN A 259 -8.12 -4.62 24.47
C ASN A 259 -7.52 -5.97 24.01
N SER A 260 -8.35 -7.00 23.78
CA SER A 260 -7.89 -8.32 23.30
C SER A 260 -7.19 -8.25 21.93
N LEU A 261 -7.42 -7.21 21.13
CA LEU A 261 -6.69 -6.98 19.88
C LEU A 261 -5.17 -6.91 20.12
N HIS A 262 -4.74 -6.34 21.24
CA HIS A 262 -3.31 -6.22 21.57
C HIS A 262 -2.65 -7.54 21.93
N ASP A 263 -3.43 -8.58 22.22
CA ASP A 263 -2.89 -9.93 22.40
C ASP A 263 -2.53 -10.60 21.07
N ILE A 264 -3.19 -10.18 19.98
CA ILE A 264 -2.92 -10.63 18.62
C ILE A 264 -1.74 -9.89 17.99
N LEU A 265 -1.57 -8.60 18.32
CA LEU A 265 -0.57 -7.70 17.71
C LEU A 265 0.81 -7.73 18.41
N LYS A 266 1.07 -8.74 19.24
CA LYS A 266 2.36 -8.91 19.94
C LYS A 266 3.51 -9.28 19.04
#